data_2e43931d380b1457a12f07e50f985899
#
_entry.id   2e43931d380b1457a12f07e50f985899
#
_cell.length_a   1.000
_cell.length_b   1.000
_cell.length_c   1.000
_cell.angle_alpha   90.00
_cell.angle_beta   90.00
_cell.angle_gamma   90.00
#
_symmetry.space_group_name_H-M   'P 1'
#
loop_
_entity.id
_entity.type
_entity.pdbx_description
1 polymer ?
#
loop_
_entity_poly.entity_id
_entity_poly.type
_entity_poly.pdbx_seq_one_letter_code
_entity_poly.pdbx_strand_id
1 'polypeptide(L)'
;LTGEKIPVHRLYGGYNSFMGKLRDKLNDFCMFFKEEDEAVCFWGIGNHGGGPSRVDYSQLMQFREEHPEIEMVQTTPEGYFSGLHGKNLLEIAPDAMNFVMQGTYTSQIRVKQAHQRLENCIWKAEKIAAYASATGFAYPKAELDEAICDLLYMEFHDILPGSGIRPVEEQSLRLAGHGEEIAERVITDAFLHLAVSQPKAGEGEFPILVCNPHPFSVAADLVCEFMLPDQNRSLEYEYVPEMYFGGKRIDCQIEKEYSNVPIDWRKRVSFCAQLRPFSVERFSLYLKLVPKRKKEYSPCEEFT
;
A
#
# COMPACT_ATOMS: atom_id res chain seq x y z
N LEU A 1 19.65 1.13 -2.55
CA LEU A 1 19.86 -0.33 -2.51
C LEU A 1 21.02 -0.60 -1.58
N THR A 2 20.87 -1.58 -0.66
CA THR A 2 21.85 -1.88 0.42
C THR A 2 23.14 -2.51 -0.11
N GLY A 3 23.16 -3.00 -1.36
CA GLY A 3 24.27 -3.77 -1.93
C GLY A 3 24.31 -5.23 -1.46
N GLU A 4 23.33 -5.66 -0.68
CA GLU A 4 23.19 -7.05 -0.26
C GLU A 4 22.87 -7.96 -1.44
N LYS A 5 23.42 -9.17 -1.42
CA LYS A 5 23.23 -10.19 -2.46
C LYS A 5 22.54 -11.39 -1.86
N ILE A 6 21.60 -11.97 -2.60
CA ILE A 6 20.93 -13.22 -2.25
C ILE A 6 21.20 -14.26 -3.34
N PRO A 7 21.43 -15.53 -3.00
CA PRO A 7 21.51 -16.59 -3.99
C PRO A 7 20.14 -16.85 -4.60
N VAL A 8 20.10 -17.02 -5.92
CA VAL A 8 18.87 -17.35 -6.66
C VAL A 8 19.11 -18.55 -7.55
N HIS A 9 18.09 -19.35 -7.81
CA HIS A 9 18.12 -20.47 -8.73
C HIS A 9 17.07 -20.29 -9.83
N ARG A 10 17.50 -20.38 -11.09
CA ARG A 10 16.57 -20.40 -12.23
C ARG A 10 16.19 -21.84 -12.56
N LEU A 11 14.90 -22.13 -12.46
CA LEU A 11 14.37 -23.45 -12.75
C LEU A 11 14.45 -23.79 -14.24
N TYR A 12 15.07 -24.91 -14.57
CA TYR A 12 15.01 -25.50 -15.89
C TYR A 12 13.78 -26.41 -16.03
N GLY A 13 13.02 -26.26 -17.11
CA GLY A 13 11.83 -27.06 -17.37
C GLY A 13 10.65 -26.80 -16.42
N GLY A 14 10.69 -25.69 -15.64
CA GLY A 14 9.67 -25.33 -14.66
C GLY A 14 9.75 -26.13 -13.35
N TYR A 15 8.88 -25.77 -12.39
CA TYR A 15 8.87 -26.34 -11.04
C TYR A 15 8.07 -27.65 -10.91
N ASN A 16 7.31 -28.04 -11.94
CA ASN A 16 6.42 -29.20 -11.91
C ASN A 16 6.77 -30.24 -12.97
N SER A 17 6.22 -31.45 -12.83
CA SER A 17 6.14 -32.46 -13.88
C SER A 17 4.67 -32.87 -14.08
N PHE A 18 4.29 -33.28 -15.29
CA PHE A 18 2.99 -33.91 -15.48
C PHE A 18 3.02 -35.37 -14.96
N MET A 19 1.88 -35.84 -14.46
CA MET A 19 1.74 -37.21 -13.93
C MET A 19 2.26 -38.24 -14.95
N GLY A 20 3.18 -39.07 -14.53
CA GLY A 20 3.79 -40.12 -15.36
C GLY A 20 4.83 -39.61 -16.38
N LYS A 21 5.21 -38.33 -16.31
CA LYS A 21 6.20 -37.71 -17.20
C LYS A 21 7.52 -37.31 -16.52
N LEU A 22 7.70 -37.75 -15.27
CA LEU A 22 8.94 -37.42 -14.57
C LEU A 22 10.19 -38.01 -15.25
N ARG A 23 10.10 -39.22 -15.77
CA ARG A 23 11.22 -39.84 -16.47
C ARG A 23 11.69 -39.01 -17.69
N ASP A 24 10.74 -38.53 -18.50
CA ASP A 24 11.04 -37.67 -19.65
C ASP A 24 11.77 -36.42 -19.18
N LYS A 25 11.23 -35.78 -18.13
CA LYS A 25 11.84 -34.57 -17.52
C LYS A 25 13.27 -34.85 -17.01
N LEU A 26 13.51 -35.95 -16.33
CA LEU A 26 14.83 -36.29 -15.83
C LEU A 26 15.84 -36.51 -16.96
N ASN A 27 15.43 -37.18 -18.04
CA ASN A 27 16.30 -37.37 -19.22
C ASN A 27 16.70 -36.02 -19.84
N ASP A 28 15.71 -35.12 -20.05
CA ASP A 28 15.97 -33.80 -20.62
C ASP A 28 16.84 -32.97 -19.68
N PHE A 29 16.61 -33.08 -18.38
CA PHE A 29 17.37 -32.38 -17.35
C PHE A 29 18.83 -32.83 -17.32
N CYS A 30 19.09 -34.13 -17.29
CA CYS A 30 20.45 -34.67 -17.30
C CYS A 30 21.18 -34.33 -18.61
N MET A 31 20.47 -34.31 -19.73
CA MET A 31 21.06 -33.90 -21.02
C MET A 31 21.47 -32.45 -21.03
N PHE A 32 20.65 -31.57 -20.41
CA PHE A 32 20.91 -30.13 -20.34
C PHE A 32 22.09 -29.81 -19.41
N PHE A 33 22.15 -30.45 -18.25
CA PHE A 33 23.17 -30.21 -17.21
C PHE A 33 24.35 -31.20 -17.25
N LYS A 34 24.59 -31.85 -18.38
CA LYS A 34 25.64 -32.90 -18.53
C LYS A 34 27.06 -32.44 -18.23
N GLU A 35 27.35 -31.14 -18.28
CA GLU A 35 28.66 -30.56 -18.00
C GLU A 35 28.75 -29.95 -16.58
N GLU A 36 27.69 -30.04 -15.79
CA GLU A 36 27.62 -29.47 -14.47
C GLU A 36 27.83 -30.54 -13.39
N ASP A 37 28.60 -30.21 -12.35
CA ASP A 37 28.84 -31.12 -11.22
C ASP A 37 27.62 -31.30 -10.32
N GLU A 38 26.73 -30.33 -10.30
CA GLU A 38 25.56 -30.31 -9.42
C GLU A 38 24.44 -29.50 -10.05
N ALA A 39 23.22 -30.06 -10.05
CA ALA A 39 22.02 -29.36 -10.51
C ALA A 39 20.79 -29.77 -9.69
N VAL A 40 19.78 -28.88 -9.63
CA VAL A 40 18.54 -29.16 -8.88
C VAL A 40 17.35 -29.29 -9.83
N CYS A 41 16.65 -30.43 -9.75
CA CYS A 41 15.42 -30.70 -10.49
C CYS A 41 14.21 -30.70 -9.58
N PHE A 42 13.25 -29.83 -9.88
CA PHE A 42 11.94 -29.83 -9.22
C PHE A 42 11.00 -30.82 -9.92
N TRP A 43 10.23 -31.56 -9.15
CA TRP A 43 9.28 -32.52 -9.69
C TRP A 43 8.03 -32.64 -8.83
N GLY A 44 6.99 -33.21 -9.41
CA GLY A 44 5.66 -33.36 -8.81
C GLY A 44 4.60 -32.62 -9.64
N ILE A 45 3.36 -33.04 -9.52
CA ILE A 45 2.22 -32.41 -10.20
C ILE A 45 2.03 -31.04 -9.59
N GLY A 46 2.13 -30.01 -10.43
CA GLY A 46 1.97 -28.60 -10.04
C GLY A 46 0.65 -28.03 -10.50
N ASN A 47 0.64 -26.70 -10.70
CA ASN A 47 -0.48 -25.94 -11.27
C ASN A 47 -1.80 -26.14 -10.49
N HIS A 48 -2.13 -25.27 -9.57
CA HIS A 48 -3.33 -25.27 -8.73
C HIS A 48 -3.45 -26.38 -7.65
N GLY A 49 -2.38 -27.01 -7.34
CA GLY A 49 -2.32 -28.01 -6.30
C GLY A 49 -2.05 -29.41 -6.85
N GLY A 50 -1.21 -30.06 -6.18
CA GLY A 50 -0.70 -31.37 -6.54
C GLY A 50 0.52 -31.67 -5.71
N GLY A 51 1.32 -32.60 -6.15
CA GLY A 51 2.54 -33.02 -5.49
C GLY A 51 3.09 -34.29 -6.13
N PRO A 52 4.05 -34.96 -5.51
CA PRO A 52 4.58 -36.21 -6.00
C PRO A 52 3.48 -37.26 -6.14
N SER A 53 3.38 -37.89 -7.33
CA SER A 53 2.50 -39.03 -7.52
C SER A 53 3.26 -40.34 -7.27
N ARG A 54 2.51 -41.43 -6.98
CA ARG A 54 3.13 -42.78 -6.85
C ARG A 54 3.79 -43.22 -8.14
N VAL A 55 3.21 -42.86 -9.30
CA VAL A 55 3.78 -43.19 -10.62
C VAL A 55 5.10 -42.47 -10.82
N ASP A 56 5.15 -41.16 -10.55
CA ASP A 56 6.36 -40.35 -10.69
C ASP A 56 7.45 -40.84 -9.71
N TYR A 57 7.06 -41.19 -8.47
CA TYR A 57 8.01 -41.75 -7.51
C TYR A 57 8.60 -43.07 -7.98
N SER A 58 7.77 -43.97 -8.56
CA SER A 58 8.28 -45.21 -9.14
C SER A 58 9.23 -44.96 -10.31
N GLN A 59 8.93 -43.98 -11.18
CA GLN A 59 9.83 -43.58 -12.28
C GLN A 59 11.15 -43.00 -11.76
N LEU A 60 11.10 -42.21 -10.67
CA LEU A 60 12.31 -41.69 -10.03
C LEU A 60 13.20 -42.81 -9.49
N MET A 61 12.62 -43.81 -8.83
CA MET A 61 13.36 -44.93 -8.27
C MET A 61 13.99 -45.80 -9.38
N GLN A 62 13.24 -46.07 -10.45
CA GLN A 62 13.76 -46.78 -11.62
C GLN A 62 14.88 -45.99 -12.29
N PHE A 63 14.72 -44.68 -12.48
CA PHE A 63 15.75 -43.83 -13.09
C PHE A 63 17.03 -43.85 -12.25
N ARG A 64 16.92 -43.81 -10.93
CA ARG A 64 18.07 -43.91 -10.01
C ARG A 64 18.80 -45.23 -10.13
N GLU A 65 18.09 -46.35 -10.31
CA GLU A 65 18.68 -47.68 -10.49
C GLU A 65 19.38 -47.83 -11.84
N GLU A 66 18.85 -47.19 -12.89
CA GLU A 66 19.39 -47.23 -14.26
C GLU A 66 20.60 -46.30 -14.43
N HIS A 67 20.75 -45.28 -13.59
CA HIS A 67 21.80 -44.27 -13.63
C HIS A 67 22.62 -44.22 -12.33
N PRO A 68 23.35 -45.31 -11.99
CA PRO A 68 24.16 -45.36 -10.77
C PRO A 68 25.32 -44.38 -10.76
N GLU A 69 25.69 -43.82 -11.92
CA GLU A 69 26.69 -42.77 -12.07
C GLU A 69 26.23 -41.40 -11.60
N ILE A 70 24.88 -41.21 -11.36
CA ILE A 70 24.29 -39.96 -10.90
C ILE A 70 23.89 -40.10 -9.43
N GLU A 71 24.53 -39.34 -8.54
CA GLU A 71 24.10 -39.24 -7.16
C GLU A 71 22.81 -38.42 -7.03
N MET A 72 21.70 -39.06 -6.72
CA MET A 72 20.40 -38.41 -6.57
C MET A 72 20.05 -38.23 -5.10
N VAL A 73 20.04 -36.96 -4.63
CA VAL A 73 19.72 -36.58 -3.24
C VAL A 73 18.41 -35.84 -3.19
N GLN A 74 17.51 -36.31 -2.33
CA GLN A 74 16.30 -35.55 -1.99
C GLN A 74 16.66 -34.45 -0.98
N THR A 75 16.32 -33.22 -1.28
CA THR A 75 16.66 -32.06 -0.43
C THR A 75 15.51 -31.09 -0.31
N THR A 76 15.64 -30.12 0.60
CA THR A 76 14.76 -28.96 0.73
C THR A 76 15.41 -27.75 0.09
N PRO A 77 14.67 -26.66 -0.20
CA PRO A 77 15.26 -25.40 -0.65
C PRO A 77 16.38 -24.93 0.29
N GLU A 78 16.17 -24.99 1.61
CA GLU A 78 17.17 -24.59 2.61
C GLU A 78 18.45 -25.45 2.50
N GLY A 79 18.30 -26.76 2.32
CA GLY A 79 19.45 -27.68 2.13
C GLY A 79 20.24 -27.35 0.89
N TYR A 80 19.55 -27.11 -0.23
CA TYR A 80 20.18 -26.71 -1.49
C TYR A 80 20.92 -25.37 -1.37
N PHE A 81 20.22 -24.32 -0.91
CA PHE A 81 20.83 -22.99 -0.79
C PHE A 81 21.97 -22.93 0.22
N SER A 82 21.92 -23.73 1.28
CA SER A 82 23.03 -23.88 2.23
C SER A 82 24.30 -24.41 1.55
N GLY A 83 24.15 -25.32 0.58
CA GLY A 83 25.26 -25.86 -0.22
C GLY A 83 25.91 -24.84 -1.18
N LEU A 84 25.26 -23.70 -1.45
CA LEU A 84 25.77 -22.65 -2.32
C LEU A 84 26.73 -21.68 -1.60
N HIS A 85 26.86 -21.75 -0.28
CA HIS A 85 27.76 -20.88 0.44
C HIS A 85 29.21 -21.04 0.01
N GLY A 86 29.85 -19.93 -0.35
CA GLY A 86 31.23 -19.91 -0.80
C GLY A 86 31.46 -20.30 -2.27
N LYS A 87 30.42 -20.68 -3.01
CA LYS A 87 30.49 -20.88 -4.46
C LYS A 87 30.56 -19.55 -5.19
N ASN A 88 31.30 -19.50 -6.29
CA ASN A 88 31.37 -18.32 -7.16
C ASN A 88 30.13 -18.33 -8.09
N LEU A 89 29.10 -17.60 -7.74
CA LEU A 89 27.87 -17.53 -8.51
C LEU A 89 27.87 -16.32 -9.46
N LEU A 90 27.18 -16.47 -10.61
CA LEU A 90 26.97 -15.37 -11.54
C LEU A 90 26.13 -14.27 -10.88
N GLU A 91 26.61 -13.03 -10.93
CA GLU A 91 25.86 -11.90 -10.44
C GLU A 91 24.90 -11.36 -11.50
N ILE A 92 23.64 -11.20 -11.13
CA ILE A 92 22.58 -10.69 -12.01
C ILE A 92 22.07 -9.37 -11.41
N ALA A 93 22.01 -8.32 -12.24
CA ALA A 93 21.42 -7.06 -11.83
C ALA A 93 19.90 -7.17 -11.63
N PRO A 94 19.28 -6.46 -10.65
CA PRO A 94 17.86 -6.58 -10.34
C PRO A 94 16.92 -6.27 -11.51
N ASP A 95 17.27 -5.32 -12.36
CA ASP A 95 16.50 -4.91 -13.54
C ASP A 95 16.45 -5.99 -14.63
N ALA A 96 17.44 -6.87 -14.69
CA ALA A 96 17.42 -8.02 -15.60
C ALA A 96 16.31 -9.04 -15.29
N MET A 97 15.65 -8.93 -14.13
CA MET A 97 14.55 -9.83 -13.73
C MET A 97 13.16 -9.35 -14.16
N ASN A 98 13.04 -8.15 -14.73
CA ASN A 98 11.75 -7.50 -15.04
C ASN A 98 11.27 -7.67 -16.49
N PHE A 99 11.82 -8.63 -17.25
CA PHE A 99 11.48 -8.78 -18.68
C PHE A 99 10.26 -9.66 -18.97
N VAL A 100 9.66 -10.28 -17.93
CA VAL A 100 8.53 -11.20 -18.09
C VAL A 100 7.23 -10.53 -17.63
N MET A 101 6.18 -10.65 -18.47
CA MET A 101 4.81 -10.19 -18.15
C MET A 101 4.71 -8.72 -17.74
N GLN A 102 5.42 -7.84 -18.39
CA GLN A 102 5.44 -6.39 -18.09
C GLN A 102 4.04 -5.74 -18.12
N GLY A 103 3.11 -6.27 -18.94
CA GLY A 103 1.72 -5.80 -19.01
C GLY A 103 0.97 -5.88 -17.68
N THR A 104 1.40 -6.76 -16.76
CA THR A 104 0.81 -6.91 -15.44
C THR A 104 0.96 -5.68 -14.55
N TYR A 105 1.96 -4.84 -14.82
CA TYR A 105 2.17 -3.59 -14.07
C TYR A 105 1.12 -2.51 -14.36
N THR A 106 0.44 -2.60 -15.50
CA THR A 106 -0.52 -1.57 -15.97
C THR A 106 -1.91 -2.09 -16.26
N SER A 107 -2.10 -3.41 -16.39
CA SER A 107 -3.42 -4.03 -16.58
C SER A 107 -4.35 -3.70 -15.42
N GLN A 108 -5.63 -3.43 -15.69
CA GLN A 108 -6.66 -3.13 -14.70
C GLN A 108 -6.19 -2.12 -13.64
N ILE A 109 -5.71 -0.97 -14.08
CA ILE A 109 -5.09 0.06 -13.24
C ILE A 109 -5.93 0.46 -12.03
N ARG A 110 -7.27 0.38 -12.13
CA ARG A 110 -8.20 0.67 -11.03
C ARG A 110 -8.01 -0.27 -9.84
N VAL A 111 -7.72 -1.56 -10.09
CA VAL A 111 -7.43 -2.55 -9.04
C VAL A 111 -6.15 -2.16 -8.30
N LYS A 112 -5.10 -1.79 -9.03
CA LYS A 112 -3.81 -1.36 -8.44
C LYS A 112 -3.96 -0.09 -7.62
N GLN A 113 -4.73 0.87 -8.12
CA GLN A 113 -5.02 2.11 -7.39
C GLN A 113 -5.84 1.85 -6.12
N ALA A 114 -6.83 0.95 -6.18
CA ALA A 114 -7.64 0.57 -5.03
C ALA A 114 -6.80 -0.19 -3.99
N HIS A 115 -5.97 -1.15 -4.43
CA HIS A 115 -5.01 -1.84 -3.57
C HIS A 115 -4.11 -0.86 -2.81
N GLN A 116 -3.48 0.06 -3.52
CA GLN A 116 -2.57 1.03 -2.91
C GLN A 116 -3.28 1.97 -1.91
N ARG A 117 -4.54 2.37 -2.20
CA ARG A 117 -5.32 3.17 -1.24
C ARG A 117 -5.64 2.38 0.01
N LEU A 118 -6.12 1.15 -0.14
CA LEU A 118 -6.45 0.27 0.99
C LEU A 118 -5.22 -0.02 1.85
N GLU A 119 -4.10 -0.40 1.23
CA GLU A 119 -2.83 -0.62 1.93
C GLU A 119 -2.43 0.61 2.75
N ASN A 120 -2.42 1.79 2.15
CA ASN A 120 -2.09 3.03 2.83
C ASN A 120 -3.09 3.37 3.95
N CYS A 121 -4.38 3.05 3.76
CA CYS A 121 -5.41 3.29 4.77
C CYS A 121 -5.21 2.38 5.99
N ILE A 122 -4.95 1.09 5.77
CA ILE A 122 -4.63 0.13 6.84
C ILE A 122 -3.37 0.58 7.61
N TRP A 123 -2.30 0.97 6.91
CA TRP A 123 -1.09 1.48 7.55
C TRP A 123 -1.34 2.69 8.45
N LYS A 124 -2.19 3.62 8.03
CA LYS A 124 -2.60 4.76 8.85
C LYS A 124 -3.43 4.31 10.06
N ALA A 125 -4.39 3.40 9.84
CA ALA A 125 -5.26 2.89 10.88
C ALA A 125 -4.48 2.17 11.98
N GLU A 126 -3.57 1.27 11.63
CA GLU A 126 -2.71 0.58 12.59
C GLU A 126 -1.88 1.56 13.45
N LYS A 127 -1.25 2.54 12.81
CA LYS A 127 -0.39 3.51 13.51
C LYS A 127 -1.18 4.39 14.48
N ILE A 128 -2.31 4.94 14.04
CA ILE A 128 -3.11 5.80 14.91
C ILE A 128 -3.79 5.00 16.03
N ALA A 129 -4.26 3.79 15.75
CA ALA A 129 -4.83 2.90 16.76
C ALA A 129 -3.78 2.47 17.80
N ALA A 130 -2.56 2.14 17.36
CA ALA A 130 -1.46 1.84 18.26
C ALA A 130 -1.07 3.04 19.14
N TYR A 131 -1.03 4.25 18.57
CA TYR A 131 -0.78 5.46 19.33
C TYR A 131 -1.92 5.73 20.35
N ALA A 132 -3.18 5.64 19.93
CA ALA A 132 -4.33 5.83 20.80
C ALA A 132 -4.40 4.77 21.91
N SER A 133 -3.98 3.53 21.65
CA SER A 133 -3.99 2.46 22.67
C SER A 133 -3.05 2.73 23.83
N ALA A 134 -1.97 3.49 23.61
CA ALA A 134 -1.10 3.95 24.70
C ALA A 134 -1.82 4.90 25.70
N THR A 135 -2.96 5.45 25.31
CA THR A 135 -3.80 6.34 26.14
C THR A 135 -5.14 5.70 26.55
N GLY A 136 -5.28 4.39 26.37
CA GLY A 136 -6.43 3.62 26.84
C GLY A 136 -7.50 3.30 25.77
N PHE A 137 -7.25 3.61 24.51
CA PHE A 137 -8.10 3.13 23.40
C PHE A 137 -7.95 1.62 23.23
N ALA A 138 -9.08 0.90 23.08
CA ALA A 138 -9.03 -0.53 22.80
C ALA A 138 -8.52 -0.75 21.36
N TYR A 139 -7.40 -1.48 21.20
CA TYR A 139 -6.86 -1.75 19.87
C TYR A 139 -7.81 -2.62 19.04
N PRO A 140 -8.28 -2.14 17.88
CA PRO A 140 -9.35 -2.79 17.10
C PRO A 140 -8.79 -3.89 16.19
N LYS A 141 -8.25 -4.95 16.83
CA LYS A 141 -7.56 -6.02 16.10
C LYS A 141 -8.48 -6.75 15.10
N ALA A 142 -9.73 -7.02 15.50
CA ALA A 142 -10.65 -7.78 14.65
C ALA A 142 -11.00 -7.02 13.36
N GLU A 143 -11.26 -5.73 13.48
CA GLU A 143 -11.57 -4.84 12.37
C GLU A 143 -10.35 -4.70 11.42
N LEU A 144 -9.17 -4.56 11.98
CA LEU A 144 -7.94 -4.48 11.18
C LEU A 144 -7.64 -5.81 10.48
N ASP A 145 -7.83 -6.95 11.15
CA ASP A 145 -7.66 -8.26 10.53
C ASP A 145 -8.65 -8.45 9.36
N GLU A 146 -9.89 -7.97 9.49
CA GLU A 146 -10.90 -8.02 8.42
C GLU A 146 -10.46 -7.17 7.20
N ALA A 147 -10.04 -5.93 7.42
CA ALA A 147 -9.52 -5.07 6.35
C ALA A 147 -8.28 -5.66 5.67
N ILE A 148 -7.39 -6.29 6.46
CA ILE A 148 -6.19 -6.99 5.93
C ILE A 148 -6.61 -8.19 5.08
N CYS A 149 -7.65 -8.94 5.45
CA CYS A 149 -8.15 -10.04 4.62
C CYS A 149 -8.64 -9.55 3.25
N ASP A 150 -9.31 -8.41 3.18
CA ASP A 150 -9.71 -7.81 1.91
C ASP A 150 -8.50 -7.40 1.06
N LEU A 151 -7.46 -6.83 1.68
CA LEU A 151 -6.21 -6.48 1.01
C LEU A 151 -5.52 -7.74 0.45
N LEU A 152 -5.36 -8.78 1.27
CA LEU A 152 -4.72 -10.04 0.87
C LEU A 152 -5.49 -10.75 -0.26
N TYR A 153 -6.82 -10.65 -0.27
CA TYR A 153 -7.60 -11.15 -1.39
C TYR A 153 -7.23 -10.47 -2.70
N MET A 154 -7.01 -9.14 -2.69
CA MET A 154 -6.59 -8.40 -3.88
C MET A 154 -5.18 -8.76 -4.36
N GLU A 155 -4.32 -9.28 -3.49
CA GLU A 155 -2.95 -9.70 -3.80
C GLU A 155 -2.87 -11.07 -4.49
N PHE A 156 -4.02 -11.74 -4.69
CA PHE A 156 -4.06 -12.98 -5.45
C PHE A 156 -3.43 -12.79 -6.85
N HIS A 157 -2.65 -13.79 -7.28
CA HIS A 157 -1.79 -13.70 -8.47
C HIS A 157 -2.50 -13.42 -9.80
N ASP A 158 -3.83 -13.54 -9.87
CA ASP A 158 -4.65 -13.16 -11.02
C ASP A 158 -5.46 -11.87 -10.81
N ILE A 159 -5.50 -11.34 -9.60
CA ILE A 159 -6.23 -10.10 -9.28
C ILE A 159 -5.29 -8.89 -9.41
N LEU A 160 -4.26 -8.80 -8.56
CA LEU A 160 -3.34 -7.67 -8.59
C LEU A 160 -2.62 -7.50 -9.94
N PRO A 161 -2.17 -8.58 -10.64
CA PRO A 161 -1.61 -8.47 -11.99
C PRO A 161 -2.62 -8.03 -13.06
N GLY A 162 -3.93 -8.14 -12.80
CA GLY A 162 -4.96 -7.71 -13.74
C GLY A 162 -5.24 -8.70 -14.87
N SER A 163 -5.03 -9.99 -14.63
CA SER A 163 -5.38 -11.08 -15.55
C SER A 163 -6.79 -11.66 -15.30
N GLY A 164 -7.47 -11.18 -14.25
CA GLY A 164 -8.85 -11.57 -13.94
C GLY A 164 -9.87 -11.06 -14.95
N ILE A 165 -11.01 -11.77 -15.04
CA ILE A 165 -12.15 -11.35 -15.85
C ILE A 165 -12.89 -10.17 -15.19
N ARG A 166 -13.71 -9.45 -15.96
CA ARG A 166 -14.44 -8.27 -15.46
C ARG A 166 -15.20 -8.46 -14.13
N PRO A 167 -15.94 -9.57 -13.90
CA PRO A 167 -16.59 -9.78 -12.59
C PRO A 167 -15.62 -9.83 -11.43
N VAL A 168 -14.39 -10.34 -11.64
CA VAL A 168 -13.34 -10.37 -10.61
C VAL A 168 -12.83 -8.95 -10.31
N GLU A 169 -12.60 -8.12 -11.34
CA GLU A 169 -12.26 -6.71 -11.15
C GLU A 169 -13.34 -5.98 -10.31
N GLU A 170 -14.60 -6.13 -10.69
CA GLU A 170 -15.73 -5.51 -9.99
C GLU A 170 -15.84 -5.97 -8.53
N GLN A 171 -15.62 -7.26 -8.26
CA GLN A 171 -15.62 -7.82 -6.91
C GLN A 171 -14.45 -7.28 -6.09
N SER A 172 -13.26 -7.23 -6.67
CA SER A 172 -12.06 -6.74 -6.00
C SER A 172 -12.18 -5.26 -5.60
N LEU A 173 -12.76 -4.44 -6.47
CA LEU A 173 -13.03 -3.03 -6.17
C LEU A 173 -14.05 -2.85 -5.02
N ARG A 174 -15.04 -3.75 -4.91
CA ARG A 174 -15.99 -3.74 -3.78
C ARG A 174 -15.31 -4.12 -2.47
N LEU A 175 -14.47 -5.17 -2.48
CA LEU A 175 -13.70 -5.57 -1.29
C LEU A 175 -12.72 -4.48 -0.86
N ALA A 176 -12.04 -3.83 -1.81
CA ALA A 176 -11.19 -2.70 -1.48
C ALA A 176 -11.96 -1.58 -0.78
N GLY A 177 -13.15 -1.23 -1.29
CA GLY A 177 -14.01 -0.22 -0.65
C GLY A 177 -14.47 -0.63 0.75
N HIS A 178 -14.79 -1.90 0.97
CA HIS A 178 -15.15 -2.42 2.28
C HIS A 178 -13.99 -2.33 3.28
N GLY A 179 -12.80 -2.77 2.90
CA GLY A 179 -11.62 -2.64 3.75
C GLY A 179 -11.21 -1.19 4.02
N GLU A 180 -11.33 -0.29 3.01
CA GLU A 180 -11.12 1.16 3.19
C GLU A 180 -12.09 1.74 4.22
N GLU A 181 -13.40 1.40 4.17
CA GLU A 181 -14.41 1.87 5.12
C GLU A 181 -14.11 1.42 6.56
N ILE A 182 -13.70 0.17 6.74
CA ILE A 182 -13.29 -0.35 8.05
C ILE A 182 -12.09 0.44 8.58
N ALA A 183 -11.05 0.60 7.79
CA ALA A 183 -9.83 1.30 8.18
C ALA A 183 -10.08 2.79 8.48
N GLU A 184 -10.90 3.47 7.69
CA GLU A 184 -11.28 4.87 7.93
C GLU A 184 -12.09 5.03 9.22
N ARG A 185 -12.97 4.09 9.56
CA ARG A 185 -13.69 4.08 10.85
C ARG A 185 -12.71 3.94 12.00
N VAL A 186 -11.76 3.00 11.92
CA VAL A 186 -10.71 2.84 12.94
C VAL A 186 -9.89 4.12 13.11
N ILE A 187 -9.49 4.78 12.00
CA ILE A 187 -8.78 6.06 12.05
C ILE A 187 -9.61 7.11 12.77
N THR A 188 -10.90 7.21 12.44
CA THR A 188 -11.81 8.19 13.01
C THR A 188 -11.98 7.98 14.52
N ASP A 189 -12.26 6.75 14.95
CA ASP A 189 -12.49 6.41 16.35
C ASP A 189 -11.23 6.62 17.20
N ALA A 190 -10.08 6.18 16.72
CA ALA A 190 -8.79 6.40 17.38
C ALA A 190 -8.44 7.89 17.46
N PHE A 191 -8.69 8.66 16.39
CA PHE A 191 -8.46 10.10 16.39
C PHE A 191 -9.39 10.83 17.35
N LEU A 192 -10.67 10.49 17.37
CA LEU A 192 -11.64 11.08 18.32
C LEU A 192 -11.25 10.78 19.77
N HIS A 193 -10.79 9.57 20.08
CA HIS A 193 -10.27 9.23 21.40
C HIS A 193 -9.12 10.15 21.82
N LEU A 194 -8.16 10.39 20.92
CA LEU A 194 -7.03 11.31 21.16
C LEU A 194 -7.49 12.77 21.28
N ALA A 195 -8.50 13.16 20.50
CA ALA A 195 -9.01 14.53 20.46
C ALA A 195 -9.79 14.92 21.72
N VAL A 196 -10.47 13.98 22.39
CA VAL A 196 -11.27 14.25 23.62
C VAL A 196 -10.44 14.87 24.74
N SER A 197 -9.15 14.57 24.80
CA SER A 197 -8.23 15.14 25.82
C SER A 197 -7.83 16.58 25.53
N GLN A 198 -8.15 17.12 24.34
CA GLN A 198 -7.76 18.47 23.95
C GLN A 198 -8.65 19.54 24.61
N PRO A 199 -8.11 20.75 24.87
CA PRO A 199 -8.90 21.85 25.41
C PRO A 199 -10.10 22.19 24.52
N LYS A 200 -11.21 22.59 25.11
CA LYS A 200 -12.37 23.10 24.36
C LYS A 200 -11.99 24.36 23.60
N ALA A 201 -12.74 24.64 22.53
CA ALA A 201 -12.61 25.87 21.76
C ALA A 201 -12.86 27.12 22.64
N GLY A 202 -12.04 28.15 22.46
CA GLY A 202 -12.30 29.48 22.99
C GLY A 202 -13.40 30.18 22.19
N GLU A 203 -13.79 31.37 22.63
CA GLU A 203 -14.78 32.20 21.91
C GLU A 203 -14.26 32.56 20.50
N GLY A 204 -15.05 32.25 19.47
CA GLY A 204 -14.72 32.54 18.08
C GLY A 204 -13.57 31.66 17.49
N GLU A 205 -13.06 30.69 18.26
CA GLU A 205 -12.00 29.80 17.83
C GLU A 205 -12.57 28.59 17.08
N PHE A 206 -11.94 28.26 15.94
CA PHE A 206 -12.07 26.98 15.27
C PHE A 206 -10.77 26.18 15.52
N PRO A 207 -10.79 25.21 16.45
CA PRO A 207 -9.63 24.39 16.72
C PRO A 207 -9.45 23.39 15.57
N ILE A 208 -8.24 23.38 14.99
CA ILE A 208 -7.83 22.38 13.98
C ILE A 208 -6.85 21.44 14.66
N LEU A 209 -7.22 20.17 14.73
CA LEU A 209 -6.38 19.13 15.34
C LEU A 209 -5.74 18.29 14.25
N VAL A 210 -4.45 18.08 14.36
CA VAL A 210 -3.68 17.27 13.43
C VAL A 210 -2.88 16.24 14.21
N CYS A 211 -3.04 14.96 13.86
CA CYS A 211 -2.31 13.86 14.47
C CYS A 211 -1.14 13.43 13.61
N ASN A 212 0.05 13.34 14.21
CA ASN A 212 1.20 12.65 13.64
C ASN A 212 1.44 11.35 14.43
N PRO A 213 1.02 10.18 13.91
CA PRO A 213 1.24 8.90 14.59
C PRO A 213 2.63 8.30 14.30
N HIS A 214 3.51 9.00 13.61
CA HIS A 214 4.86 8.52 13.31
C HIS A 214 5.83 8.77 14.48
N PRO A 215 6.87 7.93 14.63
CA PRO A 215 7.92 8.14 15.64
C PRO A 215 8.94 9.23 15.26
N PHE A 216 8.70 9.95 14.18
CA PHE A 216 9.56 11.04 13.70
C PHE A 216 8.74 12.27 13.34
N SER A 217 9.41 13.43 13.31
CA SER A 217 8.76 14.69 12.90
C SER A 217 8.43 14.68 11.41
N VAL A 218 7.29 15.23 11.07
CA VAL A 218 6.80 15.34 9.69
C VAL A 218 6.57 16.79 9.34
N ALA A 219 7.16 17.26 8.23
CA ALA A 219 6.76 18.50 7.58
C ALA A 219 5.64 18.18 6.59
N ALA A 220 4.51 18.83 6.71
CA ALA A 220 3.35 18.54 5.88
C ALA A 220 2.62 19.80 5.43
N ASP A 221 2.13 19.75 4.19
CA ASP A 221 1.12 20.65 3.68
C ASP A 221 -0.24 20.09 4.04
N LEU A 222 -0.99 20.82 4.85
CA LEU A 222 -2.23 20.40 5.45
C LEU A 222 -3.39 21.18 4.83
N VAL A 223 -4.52 20.49 4.68
CA VAL A 223 -5.76 21.09 4.22
C VAL A 223 -6.86 20.75 5.20
N CYS A 224 -7.59 21.75 5.66
CA CYS A 224 -8.79 21.56 6.46
C CYS A 224 -9.99 22.27 5.83
N GLU A 225 -11.16 21.72 6.09
CA GLU A 225 -12.42 22.30 5.64
C GLU A 225 -13.39 22.36 6.84
N PHE A 226 -14.07 23.49 7.00
CA PHE A 226 -15.02 23.69 8.08
C PHE A 226 -16.14 24.62 7.65
N MET A 227 -17.27 24.55 8.36
CA MET A 227 -18.42 25.40 8.11
C MET A 227 -18.43 26.58 9.08
N LEU A 228 -18.85 27.74 8.58
CA LEU A 228 -19.15 28.89 9.43
C LEU A 228 -20.42 28.64 10.27
N PRO A 229 -20.53 29.18 11.49
CA PRO A 229 -21.76 29.08 12.31
C PRO A 229 -22.96 29.61 11.55
N ASP A 230 -22.78 30.74 10.84
CA ASP A 230 -23.79 31.40 10.04
C ASP A 230 -23.32 31.60 8.60
N GLN A 231 -24.28 31.58 7.66
CA GLN A 231 -24.01 31.86 6.25
C GLN A 231 -23.79 33.35 6.06
N ASN A 232 -22.62 33.74 5.55
CA ASN A 232 -22.38 35.11 5.15
C ASN A 232 -22.92 35.36 3.75
N ARG A 233 -24.01 36.09 3.63
CA ARG A 233 -24.64 36.47 2.35
C ARG A 233 -24.22 37.86 1.86
N SER A 234 -23.28 38.51 2.52
CA SER A 234 -22.80 39.83 2.12
C SER A 234 -22.12 39.77 0.73
N LEU A 235 -22.45 40.74 -0.10
CA LEU A 235 -21.76 40.98 -1.37
C LEU A 235 -20.51 41.84 -1.20
N GLU A 236 -20.37 42.54 -0.08
CA GLU A 236 -19.32 43.51 0.20
C GLU A 236 -18.20 42.97 1.09
N TYR A 237 -18.52 42.00 1.95
CA TYR A 237 -17.59 41.46 2.94
C TYR A 237 -17.47 39.94 2.85
N GLU A 238 -16.29 39.43 3.24
CA GLU A 238 -16.00 38.01 3.35
C GLU A 238 -15.20 37.71 4.60
N TYR A 239 -15.31 36.47 5.12
CA TYR A 239 -14.49 36.00 6.22
C TYR A 239 -13.15 35.47 5.69
N VAL A 240 -12.05 35.96 6.29
CA VAL A 240 -10.69 35.49 6.01
C VAL A 240 -10.15 34.80 7.25
N PRO A 241 -9.60 33.57 7.15
CA PRO A 241 -9.00 32.88 8.28
C PRO A 241 -7.66 33.52 8.67
N GLU A 242 -7.46 33.58 9.98
CA GLU A 242 -6.15 33.83 10.59
C GLU A 242 -5.81 32.64 11.46
N MET A 243 -4.67 31.99 11.19
CA MET A 243 -4.26 30.76 11.86
C MET A 243 -3.09 31.01 12.81
N TYR A 244 -3.14 30.34 13.95
CA TYR A 244 -2.12 30.45 15.01
C TYR A 244 -1.69 29.07 15.48
N PHE A 245 -0.39 28.92 15.74
CA PHE A 245 0.20 27.78 16.39
C PHE A 245 1.11 28.22 17.55
N GLY A 246 0.86 27.70 18.74
CA GLY A 246 1.59 28.11 19.95
C GLY A 246 1.51 29.64 20.22
N GLY A 247 0.40 30.28 19.90
CA GLY A 247 0.19 31.73 20.05
C GLY A 247 0.85 32.60 18.97
N LYS A 248 1.57 32.00 18.00
CA LYS A 248 2.16 32.72 16.88
C LYS A 248 1.32 32.54 15.62
N ARG A 249 1.11 33.65 14.90
CA ARG A 249 0.43 33.59 13.61
C ARG A 249 1.29 32.83 12.62
N ILE A 250 0.64 31.93 11.86
CA ILE A 250 1.24 31.22 10.73
C ILE A 250 0.50 31.54 9.44
N ASP A 251 1.21 31.40 8.32
CA ASP A 251 0.63 31.66 7.01
C ASP A 251 -0.35 30.53 6.64
N CYS A 252 -1.51 30.95 6.11
CA CYS A 252 -2.49 30.04 5.56
C CYS A 252 -3.13 30.64 4.30
N GLN A 253 -3.59 29.77 3.42
CA GLN A 253 -4.20 30.14 2.15
C GLN A 253 -5.64 29.65 2.11
N ILE A 254 -6.56 30.52 1.65
CA ILE A 254 -7.92 30.10 1.35
C ILE A 254 -7.95 29.47 -0.03
N GLU A 255 -8.53 28.29 -0.12
CA GLU A 255 -8.78 27.61 -1.37
C GLU A 255 -10.29 27.60 -1.68
N LYS A 256 -10.63 27.36 -2.95
CA LYS A 256 -12.02 27.12 -3.33
C LYS A 256 -12.45 25.76 -2.79
N GLU A 257 -13.46 25.77 -1.97
CA GLU A 257 -14.13 24.56 -1.51
C GLU A 257 -14.92 23.89 -2.67
N TYR A 258 -15.31 22.63 -2.50
CA TYR A 258 -15.91 21.85 -3.59
C TYR A 258 -17.36 22.18 -3.93
N SER A 259 -18.05 23.03 -3.15
CA SER A 259 -19.43 23.38 -3.45
C SER A 259 -19.54 24.37 -4.60
N ASN A 260 -20.68 24.33 -5.30
CA ASN A 260 -21.03 25.29 -6.34
C ASN A 260 -21.84 26.48 -5.79
N VAL A 261 -22.05 26.54 -4.47
CA VAL A 261 -22.86 27.59 -3.85
C VAL A 261 -22.01 28.84 -3.66
N PRO A 262 -22.41 30.00 -4.19
CA PRO A 262 -21.62 31.25 -4.14
C PRO A 262 -21.77 31.99 -2.80
N ILE A 263 -22.06 31.26 -1.72
CA ILE A 263 -22.22 31.83 -0.36
C ILE A 263 -20.94 31.60 0.44
N ASP A 264 -20.56 32.57 1.25
CA ASP A 264 -19.46 32.46 2.18
C ASP A 264 -19.90 31.69 3.45
N TRP A 265 -19.96 30.37 3.33
CA TRP A 265 -20.43 29.47 4.38
C TRP A 265 -19.41 28.40 4.75
N ARG A 266 -18.64 27.91 3.80
CA ARG A 266 -17.63 26.88 3.99
C ARG A 266 -16.25 27.45 3.63
N LYS A 267 -15.28 27.12 4.43
CA LYS A 267 -13.87 27.49 4.19
C LYS A 267 -13.04 26.26 4.00
N ARG A 268 -12.23 26.29 2.97
CA ARG A 268 -11.13 25.35 2.75
C ARG A 268 -9.83 26.12 2.91
N VAL A 269 -8.98 25.66 3.81
CA VAL A 269 -7.75 26.36 4.18
C VAL A 269 -6.56 25.41 4.10
N SER A 270 -5.52 25.81 3.41
CA SER A 270 -4.23 25.11 3.36
C SER A 270 -3.17 25.87 4.16
N PHE A 271 -2.29 25.13 4.80
CA PHE A 271 -1.16 25.65 5.57
C PHE A 271 -0.06 24.61 5.72
N CYS A 272 1.18 25.05 5.94
CA CYS A 272 2.32 24.17 6.18
C CYS A 272 2.59 24.10 7.67
N ALA A 273 2.90 22.90 8.17
CA ALA A 273 3.24 22.70 9.57
C ALA A 273 4.33 21.63 9.76
N GLN A 274 5.11 21.83 10.82
CA GLN A 274 6.04 20.84 11.33
C GLN A 274 5.37 20.13 12.52
N LEU A 275 5.06 18.85 12.35
CA LEU A 275 4.40 18.02 13.34
C LEU A 275 5.44 17.23 14.14
N ARG A 276 5.33 17.24 15.47
CA ARG A 276 6.20 16.44 16.35
C ARG A 276 5.88 14.96 16.27
N PRO A 277 6.83 14.07 16.64
CA PRO A 277 6.57 12.64 16.74
C PRO A 277 5.44 12.35 17.75
N PHE A 278 4.60 11.35 17.49
CA PHE A 278 3.53 10.89 18.38
C PHE A 278 2.78 12.04 19.05
N SER A 279 2.23 12.94 18.24
CA SER A 279 1.56 14.13 18.76
C SER A 279 0.20 14.38 18.10
N VAL A 280 -0.68 15.00 18.89
CA VAL A 280 -1.85 15.71 18.38
C VAL A 280 -1.57 17.19 18.53
N GLU A 281 -1.30 17.86 17.43
CA GLU A 281 -1.04 19.30 17.39
C GLU A 281 -2.34 20.06 17.22
N ARG A 282 -2.46 21.19 17.97
CA ARG A 282 -3.62 22.05 17.95
C ARG A 282 -3.27 23.39 17.31
N PHE A 283 -3.98 23.74 16.27
CA PHE A 283 -3.95 25.04 15.62
C PHE A 283 -5.25 25.79 15.96
N SER A 284 -5.13 27.08 16.26
CA SER A 284 -6.29 27.93 16.53
C SER A 284 -6.56 28.80 15.31
N LEU A 285 -7.73 28.65 14.72
CA LEU A 285 -8.15 29.44 13.58
C LEU A 285 -9.26 30.41 14.02
N TYR A 286 -9.13 31.67 13.64
CA TYR A 286 -10.12 32.72 13.85
C TYR A 286 -10.54 33.30 12.51
N LEU A 287 -11.73 33.88 12.45
CA LEU A 287 -12.28 34.48 11.25
C LEU A 287 -12.32 36.00 11.40
N LYS A 288 -11.75 36.69 10.41
CA LYS A 288 -11.79 38.15 10.32
C LYS A 288 -12.68 38.56 9.16
N LEU A 289 -13.65 39.42 9.42
CA LEU A 289 -14.48 40.01 8.37
C LEU A 289 -13.71 41.11 7.66
N VAL A 290 -13.56 41.00 6.35
CA VAL A 290 -12.84 41.98 5.52
C VAL A 290 -13.68 42.36 4.31
N PRO A 291 -13.49 43.57 3.73
CA PRO A 291 -14.12 43.92 2.48
C PRO A 291 -13.65 42.97 1.34
N LYS A 292 -14.58 42.51 0.53
CA LYS A 292 -14.25 41.71 -0.66
C LYS A 292 -13.41 42.52 -1.60
N ARG A 293 -12.31 41.94 -2.06
CA ARG A 293 -11.52 42.55 -3.14
C ARG A 293 -12.36 42.54 -4.42
N LYS A 294 -12.50 43.74 -5.07
CA LYS A 294 -13.06 43.80 -6.41
C LYS A 294 -12.15 42.95 -7.30
N LYS A 295 -12.68 41.91 -7.91
CA LYS A 295 -11.97 41.19 -8.97
C LYS A 295 -11.95 42.14 -10.19
N GLU A 296 -10.82 42.71 -10.49
CA GLU A 296 -10.59 43.29 -11.79
C GLU A 296 -10.44 42.13 -12.77
N TYR A 297 -11.46 41.91 -13.59
CA TYR A 297 -11.38 40.96 -14.69
C TYR A 297 -10.56 41.70 -15.79
N SER A 298 -9.31 41.30 -15.96
CA SER A 298 -8.64 41.55 -17.23
C SER A 298 -9.41 40.78 -18.30
N PRO A 299 -9.85 41.44 -19.39
CA PRO A 299 -10.42 40.70 -20.50
C PRO A 299 -9.38 39.67 -20.95
N CYS A 300 -9.80 38.41 -21.11
CA CYS A 300 -8.95 37.43 -21.75
C CYS A 300 -8.54 38.00 -23.12
N GLU A 301 -7.26 38.14 -23.35
CA GLU A 301 -6.77 38.32 -24.72
C GLU A 301 -7.20 37.08 -25.50
N GLU A 302 -7.93 37.29 -26.58
CA GLU A 302 -8.38 36.22 -27.46
C GLU A 302 -7.15 35.40 -27.89
N PHE A 303 -7.18 34.11 -27.60
CA PHE A 303 -6.24 33.17 -28.18
C PHE A 303 -6.52 33.15 -29.70
N THR A 304 -5.72 33.84 -30.50
CA THR A 304 -5.66 33.71 -31.96
C THR A 304 -4.76 32.54 -32.37
#